data_51cdeef20b6a09f62b34c77b0da0ad66
#
_entry.id   51cdeef20b6a09f62b34c77b0da0ad66
#
_cell.length_a   1.000
_cell.length_b   1.000
_cell.length_c   1.000
_cell.angle_alpha   90.00
_cell.angle_beta   90.00
_cell.angle_gamma   90.00
#
_symmetry.space_group_name_H-M   'P 1'
#
loop_
_entity.id
_entity.type
_entity.pdbx_description
1 polymer ?
#
loop_
_entity_poly.entity_id
_entity_poly.type
_entity_poly.pdbx_seq_one_letter_code
_entity_poly.pdbx_strand_id
1 'polypeptide(L)'
;MPSESDRHWLKQPPLWVGAGPLLVFLVMAAVDLKLATAFTEGGKAIISNWLGSTWQWMVALLFLIAAALAISPVGRLKLGGAEAKPSLKLFDWCAVLICTLLAGGGVFWSAAEPLFHFQSPAPYFEGVSGSTEAAVDPALAVSFLHWGFLAWALVATTVTITFSVLERRGEPLRPRSLLVPLVPRGWVDGTLGHLCDGLSVVAAIAGTVGPLGFLSLQLSNAAGQLPGLADSAGLQSLVVVLLTAVFATSTVSGIQKGIKWLSELNVWLTLGLGAALLVLGPGVWLAQHFFSSFGLYLSRLPQMALASNDGSSNWVNGWTVFYWGWFLGYAPLMGLFTAQVSRGRSVRELVLAVAILCPLVTNIWFTLLGGSGLYLELANQGSITGPLAESGAAAALLAILTQLPLAWLLIPAGLLLVVLFMATSADSMSYAAAMVVSGQSQPPAVLRLFWALMIGSLTFCLLYTSPSPRDS
;
A
#
# COMPACT_ATOMS: atom_id res chain seq x y z
N MET A 1 26.57 -6.78 25.01
CA MET A 1 26.90 -7.29 23.65
C MET A 1 25.87 -8.37 23.32
N PRO A 2 25.26 -8.37 22.13
CA PRO A 2 24.36 -9.46 21.73
C PRO A 2 25.10 -10.79 21.74
N SER A 3 24.46 -11.86 22.21
CA SER A 3 25.04 -13.21 22.25
C SER A 3 25.31 -13.74 20.82
N GLU A 4 26.15 -14.77 20.69
CA GLU A 4 26.41 -15.40 19.37
C GLU A 4 25.11 -15.95 18.74
N SER A 5 24.16 -16.39 19.55
CA SER A 5 22.82 -16.81 19.11
C SER A 5 22.02 -15.66 18.47
N ASP A 6 22.25 -14.41 18.91
CA ASP A 6 21.57 -13.23 18.39
C ASP A 6 22.07 -12.79 17.00
N ARG A 7 23.21 -13.32 16.53
CA ARG A 7 23.82 -12.97 15.23
C ARG A 7 23.65 -14.03 14.15
N HIS A 8 23.00 -15.14 14.44
CA HIS A 8 22.81 -16.25 13.48
C HIS A 8 22.14 -15.78 12.17
N TRP A 9 21.27 -14.75 12.24
CA TRP A 9 20.59 -14.20 11.07
C TRP A 9 21.54 -13.52 10.06
N LEU A 10 22.73 -13.07 10.47
CA LEU A 10 23.75 -12.51 9.56
C LEU A 10 24.28 -13.55 8.56
N LYS A 11 24.19 -14.85 8.90
CA LYS A 11 24.62 -15.96 8.05
C LYS A 11 23.50 -16.49 7.16
N GLN A 12 22.27 -15.97 7.29
CA GLN A 12 21.12 -16.43 6.51
C GLN A 12 21.18 -15.90 5.08
N PRO A 13 21.19 -16.77 4.04
CA PRO A 13 21.24 -16.31 2.65
C PRO A 13 20.12 -15.33 2.25
N PRO A 14 18.86 -15.48 2.72
CA PRO A 14 17.79 -14.54 2.40
C PRO A 14 18.07 -13.08 2.84
N LEU A 15 18.91 -12.85 3.85
CA LEU A 15 19.33 -11.51 4.22
C LEU A 15 20.08 -10.85 3.06
N TRP A 16 21.09 -11.53 2.52
CA TRP A 16 21.98 -10.97 1.51
C TRP A 16 21.32 -10.93 0.13
N VAL A 17 20.47 -11.90 -0.18
CA VAL A 17 19.62 -11.88 -1.40
C VAL A 17 18.60 -10.74 -1.35
N GLY A 18 18.09 -10.39 -0.15
CA GLY A 18 17.20 -9.26 0.04
C GLY A 18 17.93 -7.92 0.13
N ALA A 19 18.89 -7.80 1.04
CA ALA A 19 19.58 -6.54 1.29
C ALA A 19 20.59 -6.17 0.16
N GLY A 20 21.23 -7.15 -0.46
CA GLY A 20 22.26 -6.92 -1.49
C GLY A 20 21.75 -6.07 -2.67
N PRO A 21 20.69 -6.47 -3.39
CA PRO A 21 20.14 -5.68 -4.48
C PRO A 21 19.69 -4.27 -4.04
N LEU A 22 19.11 -4.14 -2.85
CA LEU A 22 18.69 -2.84 -2.30
C LEU A 22 19.89 -1.93 -2.01
N LEU A 23 20.97 -2.49 -1.45
CA LEU A 23 22.21 -1.76 -1.23
C LEU A 23 22.89 -1.36 -2.55
N VAL A 24 22.90 -2.26 -3.54
CA VAL A 24 23.40 -1.93 -4.90
C VAL A 24 22.60 -0.79 -5.50
N PHE A 25 21.27 -0.84 -5.38
CA PHE A 25 20.40 0.24 -5.84
C PHE A 25 20.68 1.57 -5.12
N LEU A 26 20.89 1.55 -3.80
CA LEU A 26 21.26 2.74 -3.02
C LEU A 26 22.58 3.33 -3.51
N VAL A 27 23.59 2.50 -3.75
CA VAL A 27 24.88 2.97 -4.28
C VAL A 27 24.72 3.52 -5.70
N MET A 28 23.98 2.83 -6.55
CA MET A 28 23.70 3.27 -7.92
C MET A 28 23.00 4.63 -7.93
N ALA A 29 21.96 4.80 -7.10
CA ALA A 29 21.24 6.06 -6.98
C ALA A 29 22.11 7.21 -6.43
N ALA A 30 23.00 6.89 -5.50
CA ALA A 30 23.94 7.89 -4.93
C ALA A 30 25.04 8.30 -5.91
N VAL A 31 25.48 7.42 -6.81
CA VAL A 31 26.56 7.67 -7.77
C VAL A 31 26.02 8.24 -9.08
N ASP A 32 24.96 7.65 -9.63
CA ASP A 32 24.35 8.07 -10.88
C ASP A 32 22.83 7.90 -10.82
N LEU A 33 22.17 9.00 -10.54
CA LEU A 33 20.75 9.08 -10.45
C LEU A 33 20.03 8.75 -11.76
N LYS A 34 20.54 9.23 -12.89
CA LYS A 34 19.95 8.98 -14.21
C LYS A 34 19.97 7.50 -14.54
N LEU A 35 21.06 6.81 -14.20
CA LEU A 35 21.16 5.37 -14.37
C LEU A 35 20.13 4.62 -13.50
N ALA A 36 19.95 5.02 -12.23
CA ALA A 36 18.96 4.41 -11.34
C ALA A 36 17.53 4.59 -11.86
N THR A 37 17.19 5.79 -12.33
CA THR A 37 15.87 6.09 -12.92
C THR A 37 15.66 5.28 -14.21
N ALA A 38 16.63 5.28 -15.13
CA ALA A 38 16.54 4.52 -16.37
C ALA A 38 16.39 3.00 -16.13
N PHE A 39 17.07 2.46 -15.12
CA PHE A 39 16.95 1.07 -14.69
C PHE A 39 15.53 0.74 -14.21
N THR A 40 14.96 1.58 -13.35
CA THR A 40 13.61 1.34 -12.80
C THR A 40 12.53 1.52 -13.85
N GLU A 41 12.60 2.55 -14.68
CA GLU A 41 11.60 2.78 -15.73
C GLU A 41 11.69 1.75 -16.87
N GLY A 42 12.89 1.41 -17.30
CA GLY A 42 13.11 0.35 -18.29
C GLY A 42 12.61 -1.01 -17.79
N GLY A 43 12.92 -1.36 -16.53
CA GLY A 43 12.41 -2.56 -15.88
C GLY A 43 10.88 -2.58 -15.80
N LYS A 44 10.26 -1.48 -15.36
CA LYS A 44 8.81 -1.33 -15.31
C LYS A 44 8.18 -1.54 -16.69
N ALA A 45 8.70 -0.90 -17.72
CA ALA A 45 8.17 -1.01 -19.09
C ALA A 45 8.24 -2.44 -19.63
N ILE A 46 9.39 -3.11 -19.47
CA ILE A 46 9.57 -4.50 -19.90
C ILE A 46 8.57 -5.41 -19.20
N ILE A 47 8.51 -5.35 -17.87
CA ILE A 47 7.68 -6.23 -17.05
C ILE A 47 6.20 -5.99 -17.32
N SER A 48 5.75 -4.73 -17.40
CA SER A 48 4.35 -4.39 -17.68
C SER A 48 3.89 -4.90 -19.06
N ASN A 49 4.75 -4.78 -20.08
CA ASN A 49 4.42 -5.26 -21.42
C ASN A 49 4.36 -6.79 -21.50
N TRP A 50 5.21 -7.50 -20.75
CA TRP A 50 5.27 -8.97 -20.82
C TRP A 50 4.27 -9.65 -19.88
N LEU A 51 4.04 -9.11 -18.69
CA LEU A 51 3.27 -9.75 -17.63
C LEU A 51 1.93 -9.05 -17.34
N GLY A 52 1.67 -7.87 -17.90
CA GLY A 52 0.50 -7.07 -17.55
C GLY A 52 -0.82 -7.83 -17.66
N SER A 53 -1.10 -8.44 -18.83
CA SER A 53 -2.32 -9.24 -19.02
C SER A 53 -2.38 -10.46 -18.09
N THR A 54 -1.23 -11.12 -17.88
CA THR A 54 -1.15 -12.26 -16.94
C THR A 54 -1.49 -11.83 -15.52
N TRP A 55 -1.01 -10.68 -15.07
CA TRP A 55 -1.33 -10.14 -13.75
C TRP A 55 -2.81 -9.80 -13.61
N GLN A 56 -3.42 -9.18 -14.62
CA GLN A 56 -4.85 -8.88 -14.60
C GLN A 56 -5.70 -10.15 -14.41
N TRP A 57 -5.46 -11.19 -15.21
CA TRP A 57 -6.14 -12.47 -15.08
C TRP A 57 -5.87 -13.15 -13.74
N MET A 58 -4.63 -13.11 -13.27
CA MET A 58 -4.24 -13.70 -11.97
C MET A 58 -4.98 -13.02 -10.81
N VAL A 59 -5.04 -11.69 -10.79
CA VAL A 59 -5.73 -10.93 -9.75
C VAL A 59 -7.23 -11.23 -9.73
N ALA A 60 -7.86 -11.26 -10.91
CA ALA A 60 -9.27 -11.62 -11.04
C ALA A 60 -9.55 -13.06 -10.56
N LEU A 61 -8.70 -14.02 -10.96
CA LEU A 61 -8.83 -15.42 -10.54
C LEU A 61 -8.64 -15.59 -9.03
N LEU A 62 -7.66 -14.91 -8.44
CA LEU A 62 -7.43 -14.97 -6.99
C LEU A 62 -8.61 -14.43 -6.18
N PHE A 63 -9.27 -13.38 -6.65
CA PHE A 63 -10.51 -12.89 -6.04
C PHE A 63 -11.63 -13.94 -6.11
N LEU A 64 -11.84 -14.57 -7.27
CA LEU A 64 -12.84 -15.63 -7.45
C LEU A 64 -12.55 -16.84 -6.55
N ILE A 65 -11.29 -17.25 -6.45
CA ILE A 65 -10.86 -18.33 -5.54
C ILE A 65 -11.14 -17.95 -4.08
N ALA A 66 -10.80 -16.74 -3.66
CA ALA A 66 -11.07 -16.28 -2.30
C ALA A 66 -12.56 -16.28 -1.98
N ALA A 67 -13.41 -15.80 -2.90
CA ALA A 67 -14.86 -15.82 -2.77
C ALA A 67 -15.39 -17.25 -2.69
N ALA A 68 -14.95 -18.15 -3.57
CA ALA A 68 -15.35 -19.56 -3.57
C ALA A 68 -14.97 -20.25 -2.25
N LEU A 69 -13.75 -20.01 -1.73
CA LEU A 69 -13.30 -20.54 -0.45
C LEU A 69 -14.17 -20.04 0.72
N ALA A 70 -14.56 -18.77 0.72
CA ALA A 70 -15.40 -18.20 1.77
C ALA A 70 -16.83 -18.78 1.79
N ILE A 71 -17.41 -19.03 0.61
CA ILE A 71 -18.77 -19.58 0.47
C ILE A 71 -18.78 -21.07 0.80
N SER A 72 -17.73 -21.81 0.46
CA SER A 72 -17.59 -23.25 0.65
C SER A 72 -17.51 -23.65 2.14
N PRO A 73 -17.62 -24.96 2.46
CA PRO A 73 -17.34 -25.49 3.80
C PRO A 73 -15.94 -25.14 4.33
N VAL A 74 -14.96 -24.97 3.44
CA VAL A 74 -13.58 -24.55 3.78
C VAL A 74 -13.58 -23.20 4.52
N GLY A 75 -14.54 -22.33 4.23
CA GLY A 75 -14.71 -21.06 4.92
C GLY A 75 -14.86 -21.16 6.45
N ARG A 76 -15.23 -22.31 6.98
CA ARG A 76 -15.33 -22.56 8.43
C ARG A 76 -14.01 -22.99 9.09
N LEU A 77 -13.01 -23.33 8.29
CA LEU A 77 -11.73 -23.77 8.83
C LEU A 77 -11.01 -22.60 9.51
N LYS A 78 -10.41 -22.87 10.68
CA LYS A 78 -9.64 -21.89 11.42
C LYS A 78 -8.19 -21.83 10.94
N LEU A 79 -7.70 -20.62 10.74
CA LEU A 79 -6.30 -20.33 10.45
C LEU A 79 -5.44 -20.68 11.69
N GLY A 80 -4.34 -21.37 11.50
CA GLY A 80 -3.49 -21.86 12.59
C GLY A 80 -4.00 -23.11 13.30
N GLY A 81 -5.12 -23.71 12.85
CA GLY A 81 -5.65 -24.99 13.38
C GLY A 81 -6.91 -24.84 14.25
N ALA A 82 -7.57 -25.97 14.54
CA ALA A 82 -8.87 -26.01 15.23
C ALA A 82 -8.83 -25.38 16.63
N GLU A 83 -7.73 -25.60 17.35
CA GLU A 83 -7.52 -25.13 18.72
C GLU A 83 -6.96 -23.70 18.80
N ALA A 84 -6.60 -23.10 17.65
CA ALA A 84 -6.10 -21.72 17.61
C ALA A 84 -7.18 -20.75 18.08
N LYS A 85 -6.76 -19.79 18.91
CA LYS A 85 -7.62 -18.71 19.42
C LYS A 85 -7.11 -17.36 18.89
N PRO A 86 -8.02 -16.43 18.55
CA PRO A 86 -7.65 -15.08 18.15
C PRO A 86 -6.86 -14.36 19.25
N SER A 87 -5.73 -13.77 18.90
CA SER A 87 -4.91 -12.97 19.81
C SER A 87 -5.38 -11.52 19.92
N LEU A 88 -6.15 -11.04 18.95
CA LEU A 88 -6.71 -9.69 18.87
C LEU A 88 -8.24 -9.75 18.91
N LYS A 89 -8.88 -8.76 19.53
CA LYS A 89 -10.32 -8.54 19.42
C LYS A 89 -10.68 -8.22 17.96
N LEU A 90 -11.95 -8.33 17.60
CA LEU A 90 -12.39 -8.13 16.20
C LEU A 90 -12.03 -6.74 15.67
N PHE A 91 -12.32 -5.69 16.44
CA PHE A 91 -12.00 -4.31 16.06
C PHE A 91 -10.49 -4.09 15.90
N ASP A 92 -9.69 -4.52 16.87
CA ASP A 92 -8.22 -4.38 16.82
C ASP A 92 -7.63 -5.10 15.62
N TRP A 93 -8.13 -6.30 15.31
CA TRP A 93 -7.72 -7.09 14.16
C TRP A 93 -8.05 -6.40 12.84
N CYS A 94 -9.29 -5.91 12.67
CA CYS A 94 -9.68 -5.14 11.48
C CYS A 94 -8.86 -3.85 11.35
N ALA A 95 -8.61 -3.14 12.45
CA ALA A 95 -7.80 -1.93 12.47
C ALA A 95 -6.36 -2.22 11.99
N VAL A 96 -5.72 -3.27 12.52
CA VAL A 96 -4.39 -3.68 12.09
C VAL A 96 -4.37 -4.05 10.61
N LEU A 97 -5.38 -4.82 10.13
CA LEU A 97 -5.47 -5.19 8.71
C LEU A 97 -5.61 -3.96 7.80
N ILE A 98 -6.57 -3.07 8.10
CA ILE A 98 -6.79 -1.85 7.30
C ILE A 98 -5.53 -1.00 7.28
N CYS A 99 -4.95 -0.68 8.42
CA CYS A 99 -3.80 0.21 8.50
C CYS A 99 -2.54 -0.38 7.86
N THR A 100 -2.36 -1.71 7.94
CA THR A 100 -1.20 -2.38 7.34
C THR A 100 -1.34 -2.55 5.83
N LEU A 101 -2.52 -2.98 5.36
CA LEU A 101 -2.74 -3.34 3.96
C LEU A 101 -3.07 -2.14 3.07
N LEU A 102 -3.84 -1.16 3.58
CA LEU A 102 -4.08 0.10 2.86
C LEU A 102 -2.78 0.87 2.70
N ALA A 103 -1.91 0.74 3.68
CA ALA A 103 -0.62 1.39 3.74
C ALA A 103 -0.71 2.92 3.57
N GLY A 104 0.42 3.58 3.65
CA GLY A 104 0.50 5.02 3.37
C GLY A 104 0.07 5.40 1.94
N GLY A 105 0.24 4.46 0.98
CA GLY A 105 -0.16 4.69 -0.41
C GLY A 105 -1.64 4.98 -0.57
N GLY A 106 -2.52 4.26 0.14
CA GLY A 106 -3.96 4.51 0.07
C GLY A 106 -4.38 5.87 0.60
N VAL A 107 -3.69 6.39 1.62
CA VAL A 107 -3.97 7.76 2.13
C VAL A 107 -3.51 8.82 1.13
N PHE A 108 -2.33 8.63 0.55
CA PHE A 108 -1.79 9.55 -0.46
C PHE A 108 -2.67 9.59 -1.71
N TRP A 109 -2.93 8.41 -2.30
CA TRP A 109 -3.64 8.31 -3.56
C TRP A 109 -5.12 8.64 -3.43
N SER A 110 -5.73 8.50 -2.24
CA SER A 110 -7.14 8.87 -2.06
C SER A 110 -7.42 10.35 -2.33
N ALA A 111 -6.45 11.22 -2.13
CA ALA A 111 -6.57 12.64 -2.46
C ALA A 111 -6.24 12.92 -3.93
N ALA A 112 -5.27 12.22 -4.52
CA ALA A 112 -4.69 12.58 -5.81
C ALA A 112 -5.27 11.78 -6.99
N GLU A 113 -5.44 10.46 -6.86
CA GLU A 113 -5.81 9.58 -7.97
C GLU A 113 -7.15 9.92 -8.61
N PRO A 114 -8.25 10.18 -7.85
CA PRO A 114 -9.50 10.59 -8.46
C PRO A 114 -9.37 11.85 -9.33
N LEU A 115 -8.51 12.79 -8.95
CA LEU A 115 -8.26 14.02 -9.71
C LEU A 115 -7.51 13.76 -11.02
N PHE A 116 -6.54 12.82 -11.03
CA PHE A 116 -5.87 12.43 -12.27
C PHE A 116 -6.84 11.76 -13.25
N HIS A 117 -7.71 10.87 -12.76
CA HIS A 117 -8.71 10.20 -13.60
C HIS A 117 -9.85 11.15 -14.00
N PHE A 118 -10.12 12.17 -13.23
CA PHE A 118 -11.05 13.25 -13.58
C PHE A 118 -10.49 14.11 -14.72
N GLN A 119 -9.22 14.51 -14.66
CA GLN A 119 -8.57 15.27 -15.73
C GLN A 119 -8.36 14.43 -17.00
N SER A 120 -8.03 13.15 -16.85
CA SER A 120 -7.76 12.22 -17.94
C SER A 120 -8.49 10.89 -17.72
N PRO A 121 -9.78 10.81 -18.11
CA PRO A 121 -10.58 9.61 -17.96
C PRO A 121 -9.95 8.38 -18.63
N ALA A 122 -10.17 7.21 -18.04
CA ALA A 122 -9.67 5.95 -18.59
C ALA A 122 -10.22 5.69 -20.00
N PRO A 123 -9.42 5.14 -20.94
CA PRO A 123 -9.81 4.98 -22.35
C PRO A 123 -11.10 4.17 -22.56
N TYR A 124 -11.43 3.25 -21.65
CA TYR A 124 -12.65 2.46 -21.72
C TYR A 124 -13.94 3.20 -21.30
N PHE A 125 -13.84 4.46 -20.88
CA PHE A 125 -14.97 5.38 -20.72
C PHE A 125 -15.10 6.31 -21.94
N GLU A 126 -15.40 5.70 -23.09
CA GLU A 126 -15.50 6.41 -24.36
C GLU A 126 -16.50 7.58 -24.29
N GLY A 127 -16.13 8.72 -24.89
CA GLY A 127 -16.97 9.90 -24.94
C GLY A 127 -17.02 10.75 -23.66
N VAL A 128 -16.33 10.35 -22.60
CA VAL A 128 -16.23 11.16 -21.37
C VAL A 128 -15.09 12.16 -21.51
N SER A 129 -15.43 13.45 -21.51
CA SER A 129 -14.45 14.55 -21.49
C SER A 129 -13.91 14.76 -20.09
N GLY A 130 -12.59 14.90 -19.96
CA GLY A 130 -11.95 15.23 -18.71
C GLY A 130 -12.36 16.59 -18.14
N SER A 131 -12.23 16.77 -16.84
CA SER A 131 -12.55 17.99 -16.09
C SER A 131 -14.02 18.45 -16.23
N THR A 132 -14.93 17.47 -16.41
CA THR A 132 -16.39 17.72 -16.49
C THR A 132 -17.12 16.90 -15.43
N GLU A 133 -18.36 17.30 -15.09
CA GLU A 133 -19.25 16.54 -14.18
C GLU A 133 -19.36 15.07 -14.61
N ALA A 134 -19.44 14.79 -15.91
CA ALA A 134 -19.52 13.42 -16.45
C ALA A 134 -18.29 12.57 -16.14
N ALA A 135 -17.14 13.15 -15.81
CA ALA A 135 -15.93 12.45 -15.47
C ALA A 135 -15.83 12.04 -13.98
N VAL A 136 -16.72 12.54 -13.11
CA VAL A 136 -16.69 12.29 -11.65
C VAL A 136 -16.84 10.81 -11.34
N ASP A 137 -17.95 10.21 -11.76
CA ASP A 137 -18.23 8.79 -11.46
C ASP A 137 -17.21 7.83 -12.11
N PRO A 138 -16.80 8.01 -13.37
CA PRO A 138 -15.68 7.30 -13.95
C PRO A 138 -14.39 7.40 -13.15
N ALA A 139 -13.99 8.59 -12.69
CA ALA A 139 -12.77 8.81 -11.93
C ALA A 139 -12.76 8.05 -10.60
N LEU A 140 -13.86 8.12 -9.85
CA LEU A 140 -14.03 7.36 -8.62
C LEU A 140 -14.10 5.86 -8.87
N ALA A 141 -14.82 5.40 -9.92
CA ALA A 141 -14.93 3.99 -10.26
C ALA A 141 -13.57 3.37 -10.60
N VAL A 142 -12.69 4.09 -11.30
CA VAL A 142 -11.31 3.64 -11.57
C VAL A 142 -10.50 3.53 -10.27
N SER A 143 -10.59 4.52 -9.40
CA SER A 143 -9.94 4.47 -8.10
C SER A 143 -10.47 3.29 -7.25
N PHE A 144 -11.78 3.00 -7.34
CA PHE A 144 -12.37 1.82 -6.68
C PHE A 144 -11.88 0.50 -7.27
N LEU A 145 -11.56 0.45 -8.57
CA LEU A 145 -10.90 -0.72 -9.17
C LEU A 145 -9.53 -0.96 -8.54
N HIS A 146 -8.69 0.07 -8.52
CA HIS A 146 -7.30 -0.06 -8.08
C HIS A 146 -7.17 -0.36 -6.58
N TRP A 147 -8.09 0.18 -5.75
CA TRP A 147 -8.05 0.06 -4.29
C TRP A 147 -9.22 -0.78 -3.71
N GLY A 148 -9.95 -1.47 -4.58
CA GLY A 148 -11.14 -2.23 -4.24
C GLY A 148 -10.91 -3.73 -4.07
N PHE A 149 -11.96 -4.50 -4.37
CA PHE A 149 -12.05 -5.93 -4.06
C PHE A 149 -10.90 -6.78 -4.60
N LEU A 150 -10.46 -6.51 -5.83
CA LEU A 150 -9.41 -7.30 -6.49
C LEU A 150 -8.06 -7.12 -5.79
N ALA A 151 -7.67 -5.87 -5.54
CA ALA A 151 -6.42 -5.53 -4.87
C ALA A 151 -6.31 -6.16 -3.49
N TRP A 152 -7.35 -6.03 -2.67
CA TRP A 152 -7.37 -6.54 -1.32
C TRP A 152 -7.40 -8.08 -1.25
N ALA A 153 -8.15 -8.72 -2.14
CA ALA A 153 -8.17 -10.18 -2.23
C ALA A 153 -6.80 -10.75 -2.61
N LEU A 154 -6.07 -10.08 -3.51
CA LEU A 154 -4.71 -10.44 -3.87
C LEU A 154 -3.77 -10.37 -2.67
N VAL A 155 -3.75 -9.21 -1.99
CA VAL A 155 -2.69 -8.89 -1.00
C VAL A 155 -2.71 -9.84 0.19
N ALA A 156 -3.87 -10.27 0.68
CA ALA A 156 -3.89 -10.96 1.95
C ALA A 156 -4.69 -12.27 2.01
N THR A 157 -5.66 -12.52 1.11
CA THR A 157 -6.55 -13.67 1.31
C THR A 157 -5.95 -14.99 0.85
N THR A 158 -5.69 -15.17 -0.45
CA THR A 158 -5.24 -16.46 -1.00
C THR A 158 -3.87 -16.85 -0.49
N VAL A 159 -2.93 -15.90 -0.46
CA VAL A 159 -1.57 -16.09 0.05
C VAL A 159 -1.61 -16.41 1.56
N THR A 160 -2.41 -15.66 2.33
CA THR A 160 -2.60 -15.88 3.78
C THR A 160 -3.17 -17.26 4.08
N ILE A 161 -4.19 -17.70 3.34
CA ILE A 161 -4.80 -19.02 3.51
C ILE A 161 -3.75 -20.11 3.22
N THR A 162 -2.98 -19.96 2.15
CA THR A 162 -1.92 -20.91 1.78
C THR A 162 -0.85 -21.00 2.87
N PHE A 163 -0.36 -19.88 3.39
CA PHE A 163 0.59 -19.88 4.51
C PHE A 163 0.03 -20.58 5.75
N SER A 164 -1.23 -20.33 6.09
CA SER A 164 -1.86 -20.98 7.24
C SER A 164 -2.00 -22.50 7.07
N VAL A 165 -2.21 -22.99 5.85
CA VAL A 165 -2.24 -24.43 5.55
C VAL A 165 -0.85 -25.03 5.65
N LEU A 166 0.17 -24.36 5.10
CA LEU A 166 1.55 -24.82 5.12
C LEU A 166 2.13 -24.82 6.55
N GLU A 167 1.84 -23.78 7.34
CA GLU A 167 2.23 -23.72 8.75
C GLU A 167 1.68 -24.92 9.54
N ARG A 168 0.43 -25.32 9.31
CA ARG A 168 -0.17 -26.52 9.93
C ARG A 168 0.53 -27.84 9.53
N ARG A 169 1.22 -27.85 8.39
CA ARG A 169 2.05 -28.97 7.93
C ARG A 169 3.48 -28.90 8.47
N GLY A 170 3.79 -27.93 9.34
CA GLY A 170 5.13 -27.74 9.92
C GLY A 170 6.07 -26.93 9.04
N GLU A 171 5.58 -26.33 7.95
CA GLU A 171 6.41 -25.44 7.13
C GLU A 171 6.62 -24.09 7.81
N PRO A 172 7.82 -23.50 7.70
CA PRO A 172 8.08 -22.17 8.25
C PRO A 172 7.27 -21.10 7.53
N LEU A 173 6.92 -20.03 8.25
CA LEU A 173 6.29 -18.83 7.64
C LEU A 173 7.34 -18.04 6.86
N ARG A 174 7.61 -18.48 5.64
CA ARG A 174 8.55 -17.88 4.67
C ARG A 174 7.99 -17.98 3.26
N PRO A 175 8.27 -17.03 2.37
CA PRO A 175 7.82 -17.10 0.97
C PRO A 175 8.18 -18.41 0.26
N ARG A 176 9.39 -18.96 0.51
CA ARG A 176 9.81 -20.25 -0.04
C ARG A 176 8.84 -21.40 0.25
N SER A 177 8.09 -21.33 1.36
CA SER A 177 7.14 -22.39 1.71
C SER A 177 6.01 -22.51 0.70
N LEU A 178 5.69 -21.43 -0.04
CA LEU A 178 4.72 -21.47 -1.15
C LEU A 178 5.18 -22.37 -2.30
N LEU A 179 6.48 -22.66 -2.40
CA LEU A 179 7.04 -23.54 -3.42
C LEU A 179 6.93 -25.03 -3.06
N VAL A 180 6.67 -25.38 -1.79
CA VAL A 180 6.62 -26.77 -1.31
C VAL A 180 5.69 -27.67 -2.13
N PRO A 181 4.46 -27.24 -2.53
CA PRO A 181 3.60 -28.08 -3.34
C PRO A 181 3.97 -28.12 -4.83
N LEU A 182 4.93 -27.30 -5.29
CA LEU A 182 5.23 -27.07 -6.70
C LEU A 182 6.54 -27.71 -7.16
N VAL A 183 7.55 -27.79 -6.25
CA VAL A 183 8.90 -28.25 -6.61
C VAL A 183 9.48 -29.19 -5.54
N PRO A 184 10.47 -30.04 -5.90
CA PRO A 184 11.14 -30.93 -4.94
C PRO A 184 11.74 -30.19 -3.74
N ARG A 185 11.73 -30.83 -2.58
CA ARG A 185 12.19 -30.27 -1.29
C ARG A 185 13.61 -29.69 -1.37
N GLY A 186 14.53 -30.36 -2.04
CA GLY A 186 15.90 -29.86 -2.19
C GLY A 186 16.01 -28.52 -2.88
N TRP A 187 15.06 -28.15 -3.74
CA TRP A 187 15.00 -26.82 -4.38
C TRP A 187 14.43 -25.77 -3.44
N VAL A 188 13.43 -26.16 -2.61
CA VAL A 188 12.84 -25.27 -1.59
C VAL A 188 13.87 -24.90 -0.53
N ASP A 189 14.64 -25.89 -0.06
CA ASP A 189 15.67 -25.69 0.97
C ASP A 189 17.00 -25.16 0.39
N GLY A 190 17.13 -25.16 -0.94
CA GLY A 190 18.31 -24.73 -1.68
C GLY A 190 18.25 -23.28 -2.17
N THR A 191 19.02 -23.01 -3.23
CA THR A 191 19.17 -21.66 -3.83
C THR A 191 17.86 -21.06 -4.27
N LEU A 192 16.95 -21.85 -4.90
CA LEU A 192 15.65 -21.35 -5.36
C LEU A 192 14.81 -20.77 -4.20
N GLY A 193 14.75 -21.51 -3.07
CA GLY A 193 14.03 -21.03 -1.90
C GLY A 193 14.66 -19.78 -1.29
N HIS A 194 15.99 -19.70 -1.24
CA HIS A 194 16.68 -18.51 -0.78
C HIS A 194 16.43 -17.29 -1.67
N LEU A 195 16.40 -17.49 -3.01
CA LEU A 195 16.04 -16.46 -3.96
C LEU A 195 14.58 -16.02 -3.78
N CYS A 196 13.66 -16.96 -3.64
CA CYS A 196 12.25 -16.67 -3.40
C CYS A 196 12.05 -15.79 -2.16
N ASP A 197 12.67 -16.16 -1.03
CA ASP A 197 12.60 -15.36 0.20
C ASP A 197 13.21 -13.97 0.01
N GLY A 198 14.42 -13.88 -0.52
CA GLY A 198 15.13 -12.61 -0.67
C GLY A 198 14.46 -11.67 -1.67
N LEU A 199 14.04 -12.18 -2.83
CA LEU A 199 13.34 -11.36 -3.85
C LEU A 199 11.96 -10.90 -3.36
N SER A 200 11.25 -11.71 -2.56
CA SER A 200 10.01 -11.26 -1.91
C SER A 200 10.26 -10.10 -0.94
N VAL A 201 11.39 -10.13 -0.21
CA VAL A 201 11.78 -9.01 0.64
C VAL A 201 12.12 -7.77 -0.20
N VAL A 202 12.89 -7.91 -1.30
CA VAL A 202 13.20 -6.80 -2.22
C VAL A 202 11.92 -6.16 -2.75
N ALA A 203 10.99 -6.97 -3.28
CA ALA A 203 9.75 -6.48 -3.86
C ALA A 203 8.88 -5.73 -2.83
N ALA A 204 8.76 -6.29 -1.62
CA ALA A 204 7.96 -5.70 -0.56
C ALA A 204 8.57 -4.40 -0.01
N ILE A 205 9.90 -4.35 0.19
CA ILE A 205 10.59 -3.13 0.62
C ILE A 205 10.49 -2.05 -0.47
N ALA A 206 10.77 -2.39 -1.73
CA ALA A 206 10.63 -1.46 -2.84
C ALA A 206 9.21 -0.90 -2.96
N GLY A 207 8.19 -1.78 -2.84
CA GLY A 207 6.78 -1.36 -2.82
C GLY A 207 6.38 -0.48 -1.64
N THR A 208 7.13 -0.50 -0.54
CA THR A 208 6.89 0.33 0.64
C THR A 208 7.55 1.70 0.52
N VAL A 209 8.72 1.77 -0.09
CA VAL A 209 9.55 2.98 -0.15
C VAL A 209 8.88 4.09 -0.96
N GLY A 210 8.21 3.78 -2.09
CA GLY A 210 7.50 4.76 -2.91
C GLY A 210 6.42 5.53 -2.12
N PRO A 211 5.43 4.84 -1.53
CA PRO A 211 4.43 5.47 -0.67
C PRO A 211 5.02 6.32 0.46
N LEU A 212 6.09 5.84 1.11
CA LEU A 212 6.75 6.61 2.16
C LEU A 212 7.37 7.90 1.62
N GLY A 213 7.97 7.85 0.43
CA GLY A 213 8.47 9.04 -0.26
C GLY A 213 7.34 10.04 -0.52
N PHE A 214 6.22 9.60 -1.08
CA PHE A 214 5.07 10.47 -1.35
C PHE A 214 4.49 11.12 -0.09
N LEU A 215 4.34 10.36 0.99
CA LEU A 215 3.86 10.90 2.26
C LEU A 215 4.86 11.90 2.88
N SER A 216 6.16 11.66 2.71
CA SER A 216 7.20 12.61 3.14
C SER A 216 7.12 13.92 2.36
N LEU A 217 6.86 13.85 1.05
CA LEU A 217 6.62 15.03 0.22
C LEU A 217 5.34 15.79 0.65
N GLN A 218 4.25 15.10 0.98
CA GLN A 218 3.05 15.73 1.52
C GLN A 218 3.33 16.51 2.81
N LEU A 219 4.07 15.91 3.73
CA LEU A 219 4.42 16.56 5.00
C LEU A 219 5.37 17.75 4.78
N SER A 220 6.34 17.63 3.87
CA SER A 220 7.25 18.71 3.53
C SER A 220 6.51 19.87 2.84
N ASN A 221 5.63 19.57 1.89
CA ASN A 221 4.81 20.58 1.23
C ASN A 221 3.93 21.34 2.24
N ALA A 222 3.29 20.63 3.16
CA ALA A 222 2.51 21.25 4.23
C ALA A 222 3.36 22.10 5.17
N ALA A 223 4.52 21.60 5.59
CA ALA A 223 5.44 22.34 6.46
C ALA A 223 6.02 23.58 5.75
N GLY A 224 6.27 23.49 4.45
CA GLY A 224 6.75 24.59 3.62
C GLY A 224 5.79 25.79 3.49
N GLN A 225 4.52 25.61 3.90
CA GLN A 225 3.54 26.71 3.95
C GLN A 225 3.59 27.49 5.28
N LEU A 226 4.37 27.02 6.27
CA LEU A 226 4.57 27.74 7.52
C LEU A 226 5.53 28.94 7.30
N PRO A 227 5.30 30.09 7.97
CA PRO A 227 6.17 31.23 7.86
C PRO A 227 7.63 30.89 8.19
N GLY A 228 8.54 31.25 7.31
CA GLY A 228 9.98 31.04 7.49
C GLY A 228 10.48 29.64 7.09
N LEU A 229 9.61 28.75 6.65
CA LEU A 229 9.98 27.45 6.06
C LEU A 229 9.65 27.47 4.56
N ALA A 230 10.56 26.95 3.75
CA ALA A 230 10.31 26.70 2.34
C ALA A 230 10.34 25.21 2.07
N ASP A 231 9.47 24.70 1.20
CA ASP A 231 9.57 23.32 0.72
C ASP A 231 10.87 23.19 -0.08
N SER A 232 11.84 22.55 0.54
CA SER A 232 13.21 22.41 0.03
C SER A 232 13.71 21.00 0.24
N ALA A 233 14.71 20.60 -0.53
CA ALA A 233 15.36 19.30 -0.34
C ALA A 233 15.84 19.08 1.10
N GLY A 234 16.30 20.13 1.79
CA GLY A 234 16.68 20.05 3.20
C GLY A 234 15.50 19.73 4.12
N LEU A 235 14.34 20.38 3.92
CA LEU A 235 13.12 20.12 4.70
C LEU A 235 12.60 18.71 4.42
N GLN A 236 12.55 18.29 3.15
CA GLN A 236 12.16 16.94 2.75
C GLN A 236 13.04 15.88 3.41
N SER A 237 14.36 16.08 3.41
CA SER A 237 15.34 15.22 4.09
C SER A 237 15.09 15.13 5.58
N LEU A 238 14.87 16.26 6.24
CA LEU A 238 14.57 16.31 7.67
C LEU A 238 13.30 15.53 8.00
N VAL A 239 12.26 15.71 7.20
CA VAL A 239 10.99 14.97 7.36
C VAL A 239 11.22 13.47 7.27
N VAL A 240 11.95 12.97 6.26
CA VAL A 240 12.25 11.53 6.14
C VAL A 240 13.04 11.01 7.33
N VAL A 241 14.04 11.75 7.80
CA VAL A 241 14.85 11.34 8.96
C VAL A 241 13.98 11.25 10.22
N LEU A 242 13.15 12.27 10.47
CA LEU A 242 12.24 12.27 11.62
C LEU A 242 11.22 11.12 11.56
N LEU A 243 10.61 10.89 10.40
CA LEU A 243 9.68 9.79 10.21
C LEU A 243 10.36 8.43 10.36
N THR A 244 11.58 8.29 9.83
CA THR A 244 12.39 7.07 10.02
C THR A 244 12.65 6.81 11.49
N ALA A 245 12.97 7.83 12.27
CA ALA A 245 13.15 7.70 13.72
C ALA A 245 11.85 7.26 14.42
N VAL A 246 10.69 7.79 14.02
CA VAL A 246 9.38 7.42 14.57
C VAL A 246 9.08 5.95 14.33
N PHE A 247 9.12 5.47 13.08
CA PHE A 247 8.77 4.08 12.82
C PHE A 247 9.86 3.09 13.25
N ALA A 248 11.14 3.46 13.24
CA ALA A 248 12.20 2.63 13.80
C ALA A 248 12.01 2.39 15.31
N THR A 249 11.59 3.42 16.05
CA THR A 249 11.28 3.31 17.46
C THR A 249 10.05 2.42 17.71
N SER A 250 8.99 2.59 16.91
CA SER A 250 7.80 1.75 16.96
C SER A 250 8.12 0.28 16.67
N THR A 251 8.86 0.00 15.60
CA THR A 251 9.25 -1.34 15.17
C THR A 251 9.97 -2.13 16.27
N VAL A 252 10.80 -1.47 17.08
CA VAL A 252 11.49 -2.13 18.20
C VAL A 252 10.50 -2.56 19.29
N SER A 253 9.38 -1.85 19.50
CA SER A 253 8.38 -2.17 20.52
C SER A 253 7.53 -3.42 20.24
N GLY A 254 7.39 -3.82 18.98
CA GLY A 254 6.71 -5.04 18.53
C GLY A 254 5.19 -4.91 18.33
N ILE A 255 4.58 -5.94 17.70
CA ILE A 255 3.18 -5.94 17.24
C ILE A 255 2.17 -5.60 18.34
N GLN A 256 2.32 -6.21 19.53
CA GLN A 256 1.29 -6.14 20.57
C GLN A 256 1.14 -4.75 21.20
N LYS A 257 2.18 -3.94 21.17
CA LYS A 257 2.18 -2.62 21.80
C LYS A 257 2.22 -1.48 20.78
N GLY A 258 3.17 -1.52 19.84
CA GLY A 258 3.38 -0.44 18.86
C GLY A 258 2.32 -0.47 17.76
N ILE A 259 2.32 -1.51 16.94
CA ILE A 259 1.46 -1.59 15.74
C ILE A 259 -0.03 -1.52 16.10
N LYS A 260 -0.45 -2.27 17.13
CA LYS A 260 -1.86 -2.27 17.57
C LYS A 260 -2.33 -0.88 17.97
N TRP A 261 -1.61 -0.20 18.87
CA TRP A 261 -2.01 1.12 19.39
C TRP A 261 -2.03 2.19 18.29
N LEU A 262 -1.00 2.20 17.43
CA LEU A 262 -0.95 3.12 16.28
C LEU A 262 -2.10 2.87 15.31
N SER A 263 -2.44 1.60 15.05
CA SER A 263 -3.55 1.24 14.16
C SER A 263 -4.91 1.63 14.72
N GLU A 264 -5.14 1.44 16.02
CA GLU A 264 -6.38 1.90 16.69
C GLU A 264 -6.53 3.42 16.59
N LEU A 265 -5.47 4.17 16.91
CA LEU A 265 -5.47 5.63 16.81
C LEU A 265 -5.72 6.09 15.38
N ASN A 266 -5.10 5.43 14.40
CA ASN A 266 -5.28 5.68 12.97
C ASN A 266 -6.74 5.53 12.55
N VAL A 267 -7.40 4.44 12.95
CA VAL A 267 -8.81 4.19 12.61
C VAL A 267 -9.72 5.27 13.22
N TRP A 268 -9.52 5.61 14.48
CA TRP A 268 -10.33 6.67 15.12
C TRP A 268 -10.12 8.02 14.47
N LEU A 269 -8.89 8.36 14.10
CA LEU A 269 -8.58 9.60 13.40
C LEU A 269 -9.19 9.62 11.99
N THR A 270 -9.12 8.48 11.27
CA THR A 270 -9.76 8.31 9.95
C THR A 270 -11.27 8.49 10.03
N LEU A 271 -11.91 7.87 11.03
CA LEU A 271 -13.36 8.02 11.25
C LEU A 271 -13.74 9.46 11.59
N GLY A 272 -12.96 10.10 12.46
CA GLY A 272 -13.17 11.52 12.84
C GLY A 272 -13.01 12.47 11.65
N LEU A 273 -11.95 12.30 10.87
CA LEU A 273 -11.73 13.12 9.67
C LEU A 273 -12.77 12.82 8.59
N GLY A 274 -13.14 11.55 8.39
CA GLY A 274 -14.21 11.17 7.46
C GLY A 274 -15.57 11.76 7.84
N ALA A 275 -15.93 11.75 9.12
CA ALA A 275 -17.15 12.40 9.61
C ALA A 275 -17.10 13.92 9.40
N ALA A 276 -15.94 14.55 9.63
CA ALA A 276 -15.74 15.96 9.36
C ALA A 276 -15.91 16.30 7.88
N LEU A 277 -15.34 15.50 6.96
CA LEU A 277 -15.52 15.67 5.51
C LEU A 277 -16.98 15.55 5.09
N LEU A 278 -17.76 14.65 5.70
CA LEU A 278 -19.20 14.53 5.42
C LEU A 278 -20.01 15.71 5.93
N VAL A 279 -19.69 16.21 7.12
CA VAL A 279 -20.49 17.27 7.78
C VAL A 279 -20.10 18.67 7.32
N LEU A 280 -18.80 18.90 7.14
CA LEU A 280 -18.26 20.22 6.76
C LEU A 280 -18.08 20.38 5.26
N GLY A 281 -18.01 19.26 4.53
CA GLY A 281 -17.92 19.21 3.08
C GLY A 281 -19.28 18.95 2.41
N PRO A 282 -19.30 18.58 1.14
CA PRO A 282 -20.52 18.35 0.35
C PRO A 282 -21.13 16.95 0.60
N GLY A 283 -21.45 16.61 1.85
CA GLY A 283 -21.78 15.24 2.28
C GLY A 283 -22.89 14.56 1.46
N VAL A 284 -23.97 15.28 1.08
CA VAL A 284 -25.05 14.71 0.25
C VAL A 284 -24.54 14.36 -1.15
N TRP A 285 -23.77 15.26 -1.77
CA TRP A 285 -23.15 15.05 -3.08
C TRP A 285 -22.17 13.86 -3.04
N LEU A 286 -21.32 13.78 -1.99
CA LEU A 286 -20.41 12.65 -1.79
C LEU A 286 -21.15 11.33 -1.67
N ALA A 287 -22.26 11.28 -0.91
CA ALA A 287 -23.06 10.08 -0.79
C ALA A 287 -23.69 9.65 -2.13
N GLN A 288 -24.22 10.60 -2.90
CA GLN A 288 -24.78 10.33 -4.24
C GLN A 288 -23.73 9.75 -5.17
N HIS A 289 -22.54 10.39 -5.26
CA HIS A 289 -21.46 9.94 -6.12
C HIS A 289 -20.79 8.65 -5.62
N PHE A 290 -20.79 8.35 -4.31
CA PHE A 290 -20.38 7.03 -3.85
C PHE A 290 -21.26 5.93 -4.44
N PHE A 291 -22.58 6.06 -4.36
CA PHE A 291 -23.47 5.02 -4.86
C PHE A 291 -23.47 4.90 -6.38
N SER A 292 -23.43 6.01 -7.11
CA SER A 292 -23.35 6.00 -8.58
C SER A 292 -22.03 5.41 -9.07
N SER A 293 -20.89 5.87 -8.53
CA SER A 293 -19.56 5.39 -8.88
C SER A 293 -19.37 3.93 -8.48
N PHE A 294 -19.90 3.51 -7.32
CA PHE A 294 -19.83 2.12 -6.87
C PHE A 294 -20.69 1.19 -7.74
N GLY A 295 -21.87 1.65 -8.14
CA GLY A 295 -22.70 0.94 -9.13
C GLY A 295 -22.02 0.81 -10.48
N LEU A 296 -21.36 1.89 -10.96
CA LEU A 296 -20.57 1.89 -12.18
C LEU A 296 -19.37 0.93 -12.08
N TYR A 297 -18.64 0.97 -10.97
CA TYR A 297 -17.53 0.05 -10.69
C TYR A 297 -17.96 -1.41 -10.74
N LEU A 298 -19.06 -1.78 -10.06
CA LEU A 298 -19.55 -3.15 -10.03
C LEU A 298 -20.04 -3.63 -11.40
N SER A 299 -20.80 -2.79 -12.12
CA SER A 299 -21.37 -3.14 -13.43
C SER A 299 -20.31 -3.29 -14.51
N ARG A 300 -19.21 -2.54 -14.41
CA ARG A 300 -18.11 -2.57 -15.39
C ARG A 300 -16.85 -3.28 -14.88
N LEU A 301 -16.89 -3.93 -13.72
CA LEU A 301 -15.72 -4.53 -13.10
C LEU A 301 -14.94 -5.46 -14.04
N PRO A 302 -15.56 -6.40 -14.80
CA PRO A 302 -14.82 -7.27 -15.71
C PRO A 302 -14.12 -6.48 -16.85
N GLN A 303 -14.83 -5.49 -17.43
CA GLN A 303 -14.29 -4.64 -18.49
C GLN A 303 -13.08 -3.83 -18.00
N MET A 304 -13.19 -3.22 -16.84
CA MET A 304 -12.14 -2.39 -16.25
C MET A 304 -10.94 -3.22 -15.81
N ALA A 305 -11.19 -4.37 -15.15
CA ALA A 305 -10.14 -5.22 -14.61
C ALA A 305 -9.30 -5.91 -15.70
N LEU A 306 -9.90 -6.22 -16.84
CA LEU A 306 -9.29 -6.94 -17.97
C LEU A 306 -9.07 -6.02 -19.21
N ALA A 307 -9.15 -4.71 -19.02
CA ALA A 307 -8.88 -3.76 -20.09
C ALA A 307 -7.44 -3.96 -20.63
N SER A 308 -7.28 -3.82 -21.94
CA SER A 308 -5.98 -3.87 -22.60
C SER A 308 -5.61 -2.49 -23.15
N ASN A 309 -4.31 -2.27 -23.36
CA ASN A 309 -3.89 -1.11 -24.14
C ASN A 309 -4.33 -1.31 -25.60
N ASP A 310 -4.92 -0.28 -26.18
CA ASP A 310 -5.43 -0.25 -27.56
C ASP A 310 -4.34 0.08 -28.59
N GLY A 311 -3.09 0.20 -28.16
CA GLY A 311 -1.94 0.62 -28.98
C GLY A 311 -1.83 2.14 -29.15
N SER A 312 -2.85 2.91 -28.83
CA SER A 312 -2.84 4.38 -28.90
C SER A 312 -2.41 5.04 -27.59
N SER A 313 -2.60 4.35 -26.47
CA SER A 313 -2.20 4.81 -25.16
C SER A 313 -1.60 3.70 -24.30
N ASN A 314 -0.70 4.07 -23.42
CA ASN A 314 -0.13 3.15 -22.42
C ASN A 314 -0.81 3.28 -21.04
N TRP A 315 -2.06 3.76 -21.02
CA TRP A 315 -2.78 4.09 -19.81
C TRP A 315 -2.97 2.88 -18.88
N VAL A 316 -3.38 1.73 -19.45
CA VAL A 316 -3.62 0.51 -18.65
C VAL A 316 -2.32 0.02 -17.99
N ASN A 317 -1.20 0.05 -18.70
CA ASN A 317 0.12 -0.30 -18.14
C ASN A 317 0.57 0.74 -17.10
N GLY A 318 0.30 2.03 -17.34
CA GLY A 318 0.68 3.13 -16.45
C GLY A 318 -0.07 3.10 -15.12
N TRP A 319 -1.32 2.67 -15.11
CA TRP A 319 -2.20 2.68 -13.95
C TRP A 319 -2.53 1.27 -13.46
N THR A 320 -3.42 0.56 -14.13
CA THR A 320 -3.97 -0.72 -13.63
C THR A 320 -2.90 -1.79 -13.46
N VAL A 321 -2.07 -2.01 -14.48
CA VAL A 321 -0.98 -3.01 -14.43
C VAL A 321 0.09 -2.60 -13.42
N PHE A 322 0.39 -1.30 -13.29
CA PHE A 322 1.29 -0.79 -12.27
C PHE A 322 0.80 -1.14 -10.85
N TYR A 323 -0.49 -0.90 -10.54
CA TYR A 323 -1.06 -1.26 -9.26
C TYR A 323 -1.03 -2.77 -9.00
N TRP A 324 -1.36 -3.58 -10.03
CA TRP A 324 -1.30 -5.05 -9.89
C TRP A 324 0.12 -5.52 -9.61
N GLY A 325 1.11 -5.00 -10.34
CA GLY A 325 2.52 -5.33 -10.10
C GLY A 325 2.98 -4.94 -8.70
N TRP A 326 2.58 -3.77 -8.23
CA TRP A 326 2.88 -3.31 -6.87
C TRP A 326 2.27 -4.24 -5.81
N PHE A 327 0.97 -4.53 -5.91
CA PHE A 327 0.30 -5.39 -4.94
C PHE A 327 0.79 -6.84 -4.99
N LEU A 328 1.10 -7.38 -6.17
CA LEU A 328 1.69 -8.72 -6.32
C LEU A 328 3.06 -8.83 -5.64
N GLY A 329 3.92 -7.82 -5.80
CA GLY A 329 5.19 -7.76 -5.11
C GLY A 329 5.05 -7.66 -3.58
N TYR A 330 4.01 -7.01 -3.11
CA TYR A 330 3.71 -6.79 -1.70
C TYR A 330 3.07 -8.02 -1.03
N ALA A 331 2.30 -8.80 -1.79
CA ALA A 331 1.43 -9.87 -1.29
C ALA A 331 2.15 -10.96 -0.46
N PRO A 332 3.34 -11.49 -0.80
CA PRO A 332 3.95 -12.55 -0.02
C PRO A 332 4.23 -12.15 1.43
N LEU A 333 4.79 -10.96 1.65
CA LEU A 333 5.09 -10.48 3.00
C LEU A 333 3.83 -10.06 3.75
N MET A 334 2.90 -9.40 3.07
CA MET A 334 1.62 -9.03 3.68
C MET A 334 0.75 -10.23 4.00
N GLY A 335 0.73 -11.24 3.15
CA GLY A 335 0.05 -12.51 3.43
C GLY A 335 0.65 -13.23 4.64
N LEU A 336 1.98 -13.21 4.77
CA LEU A 336 2.70 -13.76 5.92
C LEU A 336 2.35 -13.00 7.22
N PHE A 337 2.40 -11.67 7.19
CA PHE A 337 2.00 -10.84 8.33
C PHE A 337 0.53 -11.07 8.70
N THR A 338 -0.36 -11.10 7.69
CA THR A 338 -1.79 -11.33 7.88
C THR A 338 -2.07 -12.72 8.45
N ALA A 339 -1.34 -13.76 8.02
CA ALA A 339 -1.44 -15.10 8.59
C ALA A 339 -1.09 -15.10 10.09
N GLN A 340 -0.04 -14.38 10.47
CA GLN A 340 0.40 -14.26 11.85
C GLN A 340 -0.65 -13.58 12.76
N VAL A 341 -1.27 -12.48 12.30
CA VAL A 341 -2.24 -11.74 13.12
C VAL A 341 -3.66 -12.34 13.06
N SER A 342 -3.92 -13.22 12.09
CA SER A 342 -5.24 -13.83 11.86
C SER A 342 -5.39 -15.24 12.43
N ARG A 343 -4.41 -15.76 13.17
CA ARG A 343 -4.51 -17.07 13.82
C ARG A 343 -5.76 -17.14 14.70
N GLY A 344 -6.50 -18.26 14.57
CA GLY A 344 -7.77 -18.49 15.27
C GLY A 344 -9.01 -17.90 14.61
N ARG A 345 -8.86 -17.05 13.59
CA ARG A 345 -9.96 -16.61 12.72
C ARG A 345 -10.30 -17.68 11.69
N SER A 346 -11.53 -17.70 11.21
CA SER A 346 -11.91 -18.57 10.11
C SER A 346 -11.49 -17.99 8.75
N VAL A 347 -11.37 -18.85 7.74
CA VAL A 347 -11.14 -18.42 6.33
C VAL A 347 -12.24 -17.45 5.88
N ARG A 348 -13.49 -17.70 6.26
CA ARG A 348 -14.62 -16.81 5.93
C ARG A 348 -14.47 -15.43 6.58
N GLU A 349 -14.14 -15.37 7.87
CA GLU A 349 -13.88 -14.10 8.56
C GLU A 349 -12.75 -13.34 7.88
N LEU A 350 -11.65 -14.02 7.50
CA LEU A 350 -10.53 -13.39 6.78
C LEU A 350 -10.99 -12.80 5.44
N VAL A 351 -11.67 -13.57 4.61
CA VAL A 351 -12.13 -13.09 3.29
C VAL A 351 -13.13 -11.95 3.44
N LEU A 352 -14.08 -12.04 4.35
CA LEU A 352 -15.06 -10.97 4.59
C LEU A 352 -14.37 -9.70 5.11
N ALA A 353 -13.40 -9.82 6.00
CA ALA A 353 -12.68 -8.66 6.50
C ALA A 353 -11.78 -8.04 5.42
N VAL A 354 -10.95 -8.85 4.75
CA VAL A 354 -9.91 -8.33 3.85
C VAL A 354 -10.43 -8.04 2.44
N ALA A 355 -11.25 -8.95 1.86
CA ALA A 355 -11.68 -8.78 0.47
C ALA A 355 -13.02 -8.05 0.31
N ILE A 356 -13.76 -7.79 1.40
CA ILE A 356 -15.05 -7.08 1.34
C ILE A 356 -15.03 -5.82 2.23
N LEU A 357 -14.82 -5.97 3.55
CA LEU A 357 -14.91 -4.83 4.47
C LEU A 357 -13.82 -3.79 4.19
N CYS A 358 -12.56 -4.20 4.10
CA CYS A 358 -11.45 -3.28 3.87
C CYS A 358 -11.61 -2.48 2.56
N PRO A 359 -11.90 -3.10 1.38
CA PRO A 359 -12.14 -2.36 0.15
C PRO A 359 -13.35 -1.42 0.21
N LEU A 360 -14.44 -1.80 0.89
CA LEU A 360 -15.57 -0.90 1.08
C LEU A 360 -15.18 0.35 1.88
N VAL A 361 -14.48 0.17 2.98
CA VAL A 361 -13.95 1.30 3.79
C VAL A 361 -13.00 2.15 2.96
N THR A 362 -12.15 1.53 2.16
CA THR A 362 -11.22 2.24 1.27
C THR A 362 -11.97 3.05 0.21
N ASN A 363 -12.97 2.47 -0.46
CA ASN A 363 -13.75 3.17 -1.48
C ASN A 363 -14.55 4.35 -0.89
N ILE A 364 -15.10 4.18 0.32
CA ILE A 364 -15.71 5.29 1.07
C ILE A 364 -14.68 6.38 1.33
N TRP A 365 -13.48 6.02 1.79
CA TRP A 365 -12.40 6.96 2.07
C TRP A 365 -11.97 7.74 0.81
N PHE A 366 -11.82 7.06 -0.34
CA PHE A 366 -11.53 7.70 -1.63
C PHE A 366 -12.63 8.68 -2.06
N THR A 367 -13.90 8.34 -1.79
CA THR A 367 -15.00 9.26 -2.06
C THR A 367 -14.98 10.46 -1.12
N LEU A 368 -14.74 10.24 0.17
CA LEU A 368 -14.74 11.34 1.14
C LEU A 368 -13.64 12.36 0.84
N LEU A 369 -12.43 11.89 0.60
CA LEU A 369 -11.30 12.79 0.39
C LEU A 369 -11.20 13.22 -1.08
N GLY A 370 -11.04 12.28 -2.00
CA GLY A 370 -10.91 12.58 -3.43
C GLY A 370 -12.17 13.17 -4.02
N GLY A 371 -13.36 12.65 -3.65
CA GLY A 371 -14.63 13.23 -4.04
C GLY A 371 -14.82 14.67 -3.55
N SER A 372 -14.35 15.01 -2.33
CA SER A 372 -14.32 16.41 -1.89
C SER A 372 -13.44 17.27 -2.80
N GLY A 373 -12.28 16.74 -3.22
CA GLY A 373 -11.42 17.43 -4.20
C GLY A 373 -12.11 17.63 -5.55
N LEU A 374 -12.82 16.63 -6.05
CA LEU A 374 -13.58 16.74 -7.31
C LEU A 374 -14.70 17.79 -7.22
N TYR A 375 -15.43 17.82 -6.11
CA TYR A 375 -16.48 18.81 -5.88
C TYR A 375 -15.91 20.22 -5.85
N LEU A 376 -14.81 20.44 -5.12
CA LEU A 376 -14.16 21.75 -5.02
C LEU A 376 -13.59 22.20 -6.36
N GLU A 377 -13.02 21.29 -7.13
CA GLU A 377 -12.52 21.58 -8.48
C GLU A 377 -13.64 21.95 -9.46
N LEU A 378 -14.79 21.25 -9.40
CA LEU A 378 -15.96 21.60 -10.21
C LEU A 378 -16.55 22.95 -9.80
N ALA A 379 -16.57 23.26 -8.51
CA ALA A 379 -17.09 24.53 -8.01
C ALA A 379 -16.19 25.74 -8.35
N ASN A 380 -14.87 25.50 -8.36
CA ASN A 380 -13.86 26.51 -8.66
C ASN A 380 -12.69 25.87 -9.41
N GLN A 381 -12.76 25.90 -10.72
CA GLN A 381 -11.80 25.27 -11.61
C GLN A 381 -10.36 25.76 -11.38
N GLY A 382 -9.42 24.84 -11.27
CA GLY A 382 -8.03 25.11 -10.93
C GLY A 382 -7.73 25.20 -9.43
N SER A 383 -8.75 25.10 -8.57
CA SER A 383 -8.57 25.23 -7.12
C SER A 383 -7.80 24.05 -6.50
N ILE A 384 -7.90 22.85 -7.08
CA ILE A 384 -7.17 21.66 -6.69
C ILE A 384 -6.15 21.25 -7.75
N THR A 385 -6.56 21.28 -9.02
CA THR A 385 -5.68 20.88 -10.13
C THR A 385 -4.51 21.87 -10.36
N GLY A 386 -4.66 23.15 -10.01
CA GLY A 386 -3.56 24.13 -10.02
C GLY A 386 -2.43 23.73 -9.08
N PRO A 387 -2.65 23.59 -7.77
CA PRO A 387 -1.65 23.05 -6.84
C PRO A 387 -1.05 21.71 -7.26
N LEU A 388 -1.86 20.80 -7.85
CA LEU A 388 -1.36 19.54 -8.41
C LEU A 388 -0.35 19.75 -9.54
N ALA A 389 -0.64 20.69 -10.45
CA ALA A 389 0.25 21.00 -11.56
C ALA A 389 1.57 21.65 -11.10
N GLU A 390 1.51 22.49 -10.06
CA GLU A 390 2.68 23.21 -9.53
C GLU A 390 3.57 22.35 -8.62
N SER A 391 2.97 21.53 -7.75
CA SER A 391 3.67 20.83 -6.68
C SER A 391 3.45 19.30 -6.71
N GLY A 392 2.83 18.78 -7.75
CA GLY A 392 2.56 17.36 -7.94
C GLY A 392 1.48 16.81 -7.01
N ALA A 393 1.29 15.50 -7.07
CA ALA A 393 0.26 14.77 -6.31
C ALA A 393 0.32 15.00 -4.78
N ALA A 394 1.49 15.35 -4.24
CA ALA A 394 1.69 15.62 -2.82
C ALA A 394 0.87 16.84 -2.31
N ALA A 395 0.53 17.78 -3.19
CA ALA A 395 -0.25 18.95 -2.83
C ALA A 395 -1.75 18.66 -2.63
N ALA A 396 -2.27 17.56 -3.18
CA ALA A 396 -3.71 17.28 -3.25
C ALA A 396 -4.41 17.32 -1.87
N LEU A 397 -3.87 16.63 -0.89
CA LEU A 397 -4.45 16.55 0.46
C LEU A 397 -4.61 17.95 1.06
N LEU A 398 -3.54 18.74 1.00
CA LEU A 398 -3.52 20.06 1.61
C LEU A 398 -4.42 21.03 0.84
N ALA A 399 -4.41 20.98 -0.51
CA ALA A 399 -5.30 21.78 -1.36
C ALA A 399 -6.78 21.54 -1.04
N ILE A 400 -7.16 20.28 -0.76
CA ILE A 400 -8.53 19.93 -0.36
C ILE A 400 -8.84 20.47 1.04
N LEU A 401 -8.00 20.16 2.03
CA LEU A 401 -8.27 20.49 3.44
C LEU A 401 -8.27 22.00 3.71
N THR A 402 -7.49 22.78 2.98
CA THR A 402 -7.45 24.25 3.13
C THR A 402 -8.75 24.95 2.69
N GLN A 403 -9.53 24.35 1.80
CA GLN A 403 -10.78 24.94 1.31
C GLN A 403 -12.00 24.54 2.16
N LEU A 404 -11.83 23.67 3.13
CA LEU A 404 -12.92 23.23 4.00
C LEU A 404 -13.04 24.11 5.24
N PRO A 405 -14.27 24.27 5.81
CA PRO A 405 -14.44 24.88 7.11
C PRO A 405 -13.58 24.18 8.18
N LEU A 406 -13.07 24.94 9.15
CA LEU A 406 -12.16 24.45 10.17
C LEU A 406 -10.84 23.87 9.65
N ALA A 407 -10.32 24.39 8.54
CA ALA A 407 -9.03 23.98 7.97
C ALA A 407 -7.91 23.94 9.00
N TRP A 408 -7.88 24.88 9.95
CA TRP A 408 -6.90 24.94 11.05
C TRP A 408 -6.89 23.69 11.95
N LEU A 409 -8.00 22.93 12.00
CA LEU A 409 -8.13 21.65 12.71
C LEU A 409 -7.92 20.46 11.77
N LEU A 410 -8.49 20.53 10.55
CA LEU A 410 -8.45 19.42 9.60
C LEU A 410 -7.05 19.18 9.05
N ILE A 411 -6.26 20.23 8.84
CA ILE A 411 -4.88 20.11 8.31
C ILE A 411 -3.99 19.35 9.31
N PRO A 412 -3.86 19.74 10.58
CA PRO A 412 -3.08 18.96 11.53
C PRO A 412 -3.57 17.53 11.70
N ALA A 413 -4.89 17.32 11.72
CA ALA A 413 -5.48 15.97 11.80
C ALA A 413 -5.11 15.10 10.59
N GLY A 414 -5.21 15.65 9.37
CA GLY A 414 -4.81 14.96 8.13
C GLY A 414 -3.33 14.64 8.08
N LEU A 415 -2.47 15.59 8.49
CA LEU A 415 -1.01 15.36 8.54
C LEU A 415 -0.63 14.33 9.62
N LEU A 416 -1.27 14.34 10.77
CA LEU A 416 -1.10 13.32 11.79
C LEU A 416 -1.51 11.94 11.27
N LEU A 417 -2.64 11.87 10.55
CA LEU A 417 -3.10 10.64 9.90
C LEU A 417 -2.04 10.08 8.94
N VAL A 418 -1.44 10.93 8.11
CA VAL A 418 -0.34 10.58 7.20
C VAL A 418 0.84 9.98 7.97
N VAL A 419 1.29 10.62 9.05
CA VAL A 419 2.39 10.14 9.89
C VAL A 419 2.08 8.76 10.48
N LEU A 420 0.87 8.58 11.01
CA LEU A 420 0.46 7.33 11.64
C LEU A 420 0.35 6.17 10.63
N PHE A 421 -0.23 6.41 9.45
CA PHE A 421 -0.28 5.39 8.38
C PHE A 421 1.13 5.02 7.89
N MET A 422 2.00 6.00 7.74
CA MET A 422 3.39 5.77 7.37
C MET A 422 4.10 4.89 8.41
N ALA A 423 3.98 5.25 9.69
CA ALA A 423 4.60 4.51 10.79
C ALA A 423 4.11 3.07 10.85
N THR A 424 2.79 2.84 10.76
CA THR A 424 2.21 1.48 10.80
C THR A 424 2.61 0.63 9.61
N SER A 425 2.70 1.21 8.42
CA SER A 425 3.08 0.50 7.19
C SER A 425 4.55 0.08 7.22
N ALA A 426 5.45 1.02 7.52
CA ALA A 426 6.88 0.75 7.62
C ALA A 426 7.20 -0.26 8.74
N ASP A 427 6.49 -0.16 9.86
CA ASP A 427 6.62 -1.05 11.01
C ASP A 427 6.23 -2.49 10.65
N SER A 428 5.06 -2.67 10.07
CA SER A 428 4.56 -3.98 9.63
C SER A 428 5.46 -4.62 8.57
N MET A 429 5.97 -3.83 7.62
CA MET A 429 6.87 -4.31 6.58
C MET A 429 8.24 -4.69 7.12
N SER A 430 8.81 -3.87 8.00
CA SER A 430 10.08 -4.18 8.69
C SER A 430 9.97 -5.48 9.50
N TYR A 431 8.82 -5.67 10.16
CA TYR A 431 8.53 -6.88 10.90
C TYR A 431 8.44 -8.10 9.97
N ALA A 432 7.68 -8.02 8.87
CA ALA A 432 7.53 -9.11 7.92
C ALA A 432 8.86 -9.50 7.26
N ALA A 433 9.66 -8.53 6.84
CA ALA A 433 10.99 -8.76 6.28
C ALA A 433 11.92 -9.46 7.29
N ALA A 434 11.88 -9.04 8.55
CA ALA A 434 12.65 -9.67 9.62
C ALA A 434 12.17 -11.11 9.90
N MET A 435 10.87 -11.41 9.82
CA MET A 435 10.33 -12.78 9.91
C MET A 435 10.91 -13.68 8.81
N VAL A 436 10.89 -13.20 7.57
CA VAL A 436 11.42 -13.98 6.42
C VAL A 436 12.89 -14.33 6.62
N VAL A 437 13.70 -13.36 7.02
CA VAL A 437 15.15 -13.57 7.21
C VAL A 437 15.44 -14.47 8.40
N SER A 438 14.83 -14.22 9.57
CA SER A 438 15.09 -15.01 10.78
C SER A 438 14.42 -16.38 10.78
N GLY A 439 13.30 -16.54 10.05
CA GLY A 439 12.43 -17.71 10.11
C GLY A 439 11.65 -17.82 11.42
N GLN A 440 11.58 -16.75 12.20
CA GLN A 440 10.92 -16.72 13.51
C GLN A 440 9.64 -15.88 13.41
N SER A 441 8.58 -16.33 14.07
CA SER A 441 7.31 -15.57 14.17
C SER A 441 7.46 -14.29 15.01
N GLN A 442 8.47 -14.22 15.85
CA GLN A 442 8.88 -13.03 16.61
C GLN A 442 10.35 -12.75 16.33
N PRO A 443 10.64 -11.99 15.26
CA PRO A 443 12.02 -11.73 14.85
C PRO A 443 12.75 -10.81 15.84
N PRO A 444 14.10 -10.91 15.92
CA PRO A 444 14.91 -10.06 16.77
C PRO A 444 14.71 -8.56 16.50
N ALA A 445 14.66 -7.74 17.56
CA ALA A 445 14.47 -6.30 17.44
C ALA A 445 15.55 -5.62 16.56
N VAL A 446 16.81 -6.11 16.63
CA VAL A 446 17.92 -5.58 15.83
C VAL A 446 17.66 -5.80 14.33
N LEU A 447 17.11 -6.95 13.94
CA LEU A 447 16.81 -7.24 12.54
C LEU A 447 15.62 -6.40 12.03
N ARG A 448 14.61 -6.18 12.88
CA ARG A 448 13.50 -5.27 12.58
C ARG A 448 14.00 -3.84 12.39
N LEU A 449 14.87 -3.37 13.28
CA LEU A 449 15.51 -2.06 13.17
C LEU A 449 16.34 -1.93 11.89
N PHE A 450 17.10 -2.97 11.53
CA PHE A 450 17.87 -2.98 10.27
C PHE A 450 16.97 -2.72 9.06
N TRP A 451 15.82 -3.42 8.95
CA TRP A 451 14.89 -3.22 7.84
C TRP A 451 14.19 -1.86 7.89
N ALA A 452 13.87 -1.36 9.07
CA ALA A 452 13.31 -0.02 9.22
C ALA A 452 14.29 1.05 8.71
N LEU A 453 15.55 0.97 9.09
CA LEU A 453 16.59 1.89 8.61
C LEU A 453 16.85 1.74 7.11
N MET A 454 16.80 0.51 6.57
CA MET A 454 16.90 0.27 5.12
C MET A 454 15.76 0.96 4.36
N ILE A 455 14.51 0.81 4.82
CA ILE A 455 13.33 1.50 4.23
C ILE A 455 13.55 3.02 4.26
N GLY A 456 13.93 3.58 5.42
CA GLY A 456 14.18 5.00 5.55
C GLY A 456 15.29 5.51 4.61
N SER A 457 16.40 4.77 4.51
CA SER A 457 17.52 5.14 3.62
C SER A 457 17.12 5.10 2.14
N LEU A 458 16.35 4.08 1.73
CA LEU A 458 15.83 3.99 0.36
C LEU A 458 14.83 5.12 0.07
N THR A 459 13.95 5.44 1.03
CA THR A 459 13.01 6.57 0.91
C THR A 459 13.76 7.89 0.74
N PHE A 460 14.80 8.10 1.54
CA PHE A 460 15.68 9.27 1.42
C PHE A 460 16.31 9.36 0.03
N CYS A 461 16.88 8.28 -0.48
CA CYS A 461 17.44 8.24 -1.82
C CYS A 461 16.41 8.57 -2.90
N LEU A 462 15.19 7.99 -2.84
CA LEU A 462 14.16 8.21 -3.85
C LEU A 462 13.68 9.66 -3.91
N LEU A 463 13.69 10.40 -2.81
CA LEU A 463 13.34 11.82 -2.85
C LEU A 463 14.29 12.64 -3.71
N TYR A 464 15.56 12.25 -3.79
CA TYR A 464 16.53 12.91 -4.67
C TYR A 464 16.53 12.34 -6.09
N THR A 465 15.83 11.19 -6.33
CA THR A 465 15.78 10.52 -7.63
C THR A 465 14.54 10.89 -8.44
N SER A 466 13.50 11.44 -7.81
CA SER A 466 12.34 11.94 -8.53
C SER A 466 12.66 13.31 -9.11
N PRO A 467 12.52 13.52 -10.43
CA PRO A 467 12.64 14.85 -11.00
C PRO A 467 11.65 15.77 -10.29
N SER A 468 12.14 16.90 -9.80
CA SER A 468 11.27 17.96 -9.28
C SER A 468 10.30 18.35 -10.40
N PRO A 469 9.01 18.57 -10.13
CA PRO A 469 8.10 19.17 -11.12
C PRO A 469 8.58 20.52 -11.67
N ARG A 470 9.63 21.10 -11.05
CA ARG A 470 10.30 22.33 -11.50
C ARG A 470 11.41 22.10 -12.52
N ASP A 471 11.78 20.81 -12.76
CA ASP A 471 12.89 20.44 -13.67
C ASP A 471 12.38 19.82 -14.98
N SER A 472 11.05 19.78 -15.22
CA SER A 472 10.39 19.27 -16.43
C SER A 472 9.74 20.37 -17.27
#